data_daa0977db78e987009d0c83aee5906f9
#
_entry.id   daa0977db78e987009d0c83aee5906f9
#
_cell.length_a   1.000
_cell.length_b   1.000
_cell.length_c   1.000
_cell.angle_alpha   90.00
_cell.angle_beta   90.00
_cell.angle_gamma   90.00
#
_symmetry.space_group_name_H-M   'P 1'
#
loop_
_entity.id
_entity.type
_entity.pdbx_description
1 polymer ?
#
loop_
_entity_poly.entity_id
_entity_poly.type
_entity_poly.pdbx_seq_one_letter_code
_entity_poly.pdbx_strand_id
1 'polypeptide(L)'
;MKYDFSSIESKWQQRWDDQHTFAATNDYTKPKYYALVEFPYPSGQGLHVGHPRSYTALDIVARKRRLQGYNVLYPMGWDAFGLPTENFAIKNHIHPEIVTKNNVARFKQQLKSLGISFDWDREINTTDPDYYKWTQWIFLQLYKKGLAYKKEMSVNWCTSCKVVLANEEVVNGVCERCGGQVVHKVKSQWMLKITEYAQKLLDDLDKVDYIERVKTSQRNWIGRSTGAEVEFDTTAGDQLQIYTTRPDTLYGATFMVLAPEHAMAKSLATDETREAVEKYIFDSSMRSNVDRLQDKEKTGVFTGTYAINPINGAKVPIW
;
A
#
# COMPACT_ATOMS: atom_id res chain seq x y z
N MET A 1 40.28 35.98 -9.94
CA MET A 1 38.85 36.12 -10.31
C MET A 1 38.01 35.25 -9.37
N LYS A 2 37.00 35.84 -8.71
CA LYS A 2 36.06 35.02 -7.87
C LYS A 2 35.15 34.27 -8.83
N TYR A 3 35.02 32.95 -8.65
CA TYR A 3 34.12 32.11 -9.45
C TYR A 3 32.68 32.51 -9.15
N ASP A 4 31.95 33.03 -10.15
CA ASP A 4 30.55 33.43 -10.04
C ASP A 4 29.67 32.26 -10.48
N PHE A 5 29.39 31.35 -9.52
CA PHE A 5 28.57 30.17 -9.75
C PHE A 5 27.13 30.54 -10.13
N SER A 6 26.57 31.59 -9.58
CA SER A 6 25.14 31.96 -9.80
C SER A 6 24.85 32.30 -11.26
N SER A 7 25.75 33.12 -11.90
CA SER A 7 25.58 33.49 -13.29
C SER A 7 25.88 32.32 -14.23
N ILE A 8 26.89 31.50 -13.88
CA ILE A 8 27.30 30.35 -14.69
C ILE A 8 26.23 29.27 -14.67
N GLU A 9 25.71 28.93 -13.50
CA GLU A 9 24.69 27.91 -13.35
C GLU A 9 23.39 28.30 -14.08
N SER A 10 22.87 29.49 -13.88
CA SER A 10 21.68 30.01 -14.57
C SER A 10 21.83 29.99 -16.10
N LYS A 11 23.01 30.40 -16.61
CA LYS A 11 23.31 30.36 -18.05
C LYS A 11 23.23 28.96 -18.62
N TRP A 12 23.80 27.97 -17.91
CA TRP A 12 23.83 26.59 -18.42
C TRP A 12 22.49 25.91 -18.29
N GLN A 13 21.74 26.15 -17.21
CA GLN A 13 20.38 25.64 -17.03
C GLN A 13 19.48 26.13 -18.16
N GLN A 14 19.51 27.44 -18.45
CA GLN A 14 18.74 28.00 -19.57
C GLN A 14 19.14 27.37 -20.91
N ARG A 15 20.44 27.20 -21.16
CA ARG A 15 20.91 26.59 -22.40
C ARG A 15 20.46 25.14 -22.56
N TRP A 16 20.44 24.36 -21.45
CA TRP A 16 19.97 22.98 -21.48
C TRP A 16 18.47 22.88 -21.77
N ASP A 17 17.70 23.80 -21.24
CA ASP A 17 16.27 23.91 -21.53
C ASP A 17 16.03 24.27 -23.00
N ASP A 18 16.67 25.34 -23.51
CA ASP A 18 16.48 25.83 -24.87
C ASP A 18 16.90 24.81 -25.94
N GLN A 19 17.91 24.00 -25.63
CA GLN A 19 18.47 23.00 -26.56
C GLN A 19 17.89 21.60 -26.35
N HIS A 20 16.97 21.40 -25.39
CA HIS A 20 16.45 20.08 -25.02
C HIS A 20 17.57 19.04 -24.80
N THR A 21 18.66 19.48 -24.15
CA THR A 21 19.94 18.76 -24.10
C THR A 21 19.81 17.34 -23.55
N PHE A 22 18.85 17.10 -22.67
CA PHE A 22 18.68 15.83 -21.99
C PHE A 22 17.48 15.01 -22.51
N ALA A 23 16.83 15.48 -23.57
CA ALA A 23 15.69 14.78 -24.15
C ALA A 23 16.11 13.44 -24.77
N ALA A 24 15.38 12.38 -24.44
CA ALA A 24 15.51 11.10 -25.11
C ALA A 24 14.86 11.16 -26.50
N THR A 25 15.52 10.56 -27.48
CA THR A 25 15.02 10.53 -28.86
C THR A 25 14.32 9.20 -29.17
N ASN A 26 13.57 9.18 -30.26
CA ASN A 26 13.00 7.94 -30.79
C ASN A 26 13.98 7.23 -31.77
N ASP A 27 15.27 7.51 -31.66
CA ASP A 27 16.33 6.85 -32.41
C ASP A 27 16.58 5.45 -31.83
N TYR A 28 16.17 4.43 -32.56
CA TYR A 28 16.32 3.02 -32.17
C TYR A 28 17.68 2.43 -32.56
N THR A 29 18.56 3.19 -33.21
CA THR A 29 19.90 2.74 -33.59
C THR A 29 20.88 2.83 -32.42
N LYS A 30 20.61 3.69 -31.43
CA LYS A 30 21.42 3.85 -30.23
C LYS A 30 21.01 2.86 -29.13
N PRO A 31 21.94 2.35 -28.34
CA PRO A 31 21.62 1.55 -27.19
C PRO A 31 20.80 2.38 -26.19
N LYS A 32 19.72 1.77 -25.67
CA LYS A 32 18.79 2.44 -24.74
C LYS A 32 19.26 2.29 -23.30
N TYR A 33 19.04 3.33 -22.52
CA TYR A 33 19.18 3.27 -21.07
C TYR A 33 18.01 3.99 -20.39
N TYR A 34 17.26 3.27 -19.58
CA TYR A 34 16.17 3.83 -18.79
C TYR A 34 16.65 4.06 -17.35
N ALA A 35 16.83 5.32 -16.97
CA ALA A 35 17.17 5.72 -15.63
C ALA A 35 15.87 6.02 -14.88
N LEU A 36 15.43 5.09 -14.04
CA LEU A 36 14.17 5.19 -13.31
C LEU A 36 14.42 5.61 -11.87
N VAL A 37 13.82 6.72 -11.48
CA VAL A 37 13.73 7.18 -10.09
C VAL A 37 12.29 7.44 -9.71
N GLU A 38 12.00 7.30 -8.43
CA GLU A 38 10.69 7.62 -7.88
C GLU A 38 10.41 9.12 -8.02
N PHE A 39 9.24 9.48 -8.56
CA PHE A 39 8.83 10.87 -8.71
C PHE A 39 8.10 11.36 -7.45
N PRO A 40 8.23 12.66 -7.09
CA PRO A 40 7.78 13.15 -5.80
C PRO A 40 6.27 13.41 -5.74
N TYR A 41 5.73 13.39 -4.52
CA TYR A 41 4.44 14.01 -4.20
C TYR A 41 4.61 15.53 -4.09
N PRO A 42 3.95 16.34 -4.89
CA PRO A 42 4.03 17.80 -4.79
C PRO A 42 3.09 18.33 -3.69
N SER A 43 3.14 17.74 -2.50
CA SER A 43 2.20 18.01 -1.40
C SER A 43 2.66 19.08 -0.40
N GLY A 44 3.92 19.53 -0.50
CA GLY A 44 4.51 20.48 0.42
C GLY A 44 5.01 21.75 -0.29
N GLN A 45 5.67 22.62 0.48
CA GLN A 45 6.21 23.89 -0.04
C GLN A 45 7.50 23.74 -0.85
N GLY A 46 7.95 22.52 -1.10
CA GLY A 46 9.16 22.22 -1.88
C GLY A 46 9.80 20.88 -1.50
N LEU A 47 10.94 20.61 -2.13
CA LEU A 47 11.73 19.42 -1.90
C LEU A 47 12.31 19.39 -0.48
N HIS A 48 12.39 18.23 0.12
CA HIS A 48 13.20 17.98 1.31
C HIS A 48 14.54 17.35 0.93
N VAL A 49 15.49 17.35 1.84
CA VAL A 49 16.89 16.90 1.60
C VAL A 49 17.01 15.43 1.13
N GLY A 50 15.99 14.62 1.35
CA GLY A 50 15.96 13.23 0.88
C GLY A 50 15.83 13.10 -0.64
N HIS A 51 15.11 14.03 -1.30
CA HIS A 51 14.91 13.99 -2.75
C HIS A 51 16.23 14.09 -3.55
N PRO A 52 17.11 15.08 -3.31
CA PRO A 52 18.34 15.20 -4.06
C PRO A 52 19.27 13.98 -3.97
N ARG A 53 19.19 13.21 -2.89
CA ARG A 53 20.06 12.05 -2.67
C ARG A 53 19.91 10.99 -3.77
N SER A 54 18.69 10.52 -4.02
CA SER A 54 18.43 9.51 -5.05
C SER A 54 18.55 10.10 -6.46
N TYR A 55 18.08 11.32 -6.66
CA TYR A 55 18.09 11.98 -7.95
C TYR A 55 19.51 12.25 -8.43
N THR A 56 20.38 12.78 -7.57
CA THR A 56 21.78 13.03 -7.91
C THR A 56 22.55 11.74 -8.17
N ALA A 57 22.32 10.69 -7.37
CA ALA A 57 22.98 9.41 -7.58
C ALA A 57 22.67 8.82 -8.97
N LEU A 58 21.41 8.87 -9.38
CA LEU A 58 21.01 8.37 -10.70
C LEU A 58 21.41 9.34 -11.83
N ASP A 59 21.48 10.65 -11.57
CA ASP A 59 21.95 11.63 -12.54
C ASP A 59 23.41 11.38 -12.96
N ILE A 60 24.27 10.99 -12.03
CA ILE A 60 25.65 10.60 -12.32
C ILE A 60 25.67 9.45 -13.33
N VAL A 61 24.84 8.44 -13.12
CA VAL A 61 24.73 7.29 -14.04
C VAL A 61 24.16 7.72 -15.39
N ALA A 62 23.10 8.53 -15.39
CA ALA A 62 22.46 9.03 -16.60
C ALA A 62 23.44 9.83 -17.48
N ARG A 63 24.21 10.74 -16.87
CA ARG A 63 25.26 11.52 -17.58
C ARG A 63 26.36 10.62 -18.12
N LYS A 64 26.84 9.66 -17.32
CA LYS A 64 27.85 8.69 -17.77
C LYS A 64 27.34 7.92 -18.99
N ARG A 65 26.10 7.44 -18.98
CA ARG A 65 25.52 6.69 -20.11
C ARG A 65 25.39 7.56 -21.36
N ARG A 66 24.97 8.83 -21.24
CA ARG A 66 24.96 9.76 -22.38
C ARG A 66 26.35 9.95 -22.99
N LEU A 67 27.39 10.12 -22.15
CA LEU A 67 28.78 10.22 -22.63
C LEU A 67 29.25 8.93 -23.31
N GLN A 68 28.70 7.78 -22.99
CA GLN A 68 28.96 6.50 -23.65
C GLN A 68 28.14 6.28 -24.94
N GLY A 69 27.34 7.27 -25.36
CA GLY A 69 26.56 7.20 -26.60
C GLY A 69 25.17 6.56 -26.45
N TYR A 70 24.71 6.27 -25.24
CA TYR A 70 23.37 5.75 -25.02
C TYR A 70 22.29 6.82 -25.24
N ASN A 71 21.14 6.40 -25.75
CA ASN A 71 19.89 7.16 -25.69
C ASN A 71 19.27 6.97 -24.31
N VAL A 72 19.41 7.98 -23.45
CA VAL A 72 19.03 7.87 -22.02
C VAL A 72 17.69 8.54 -21.79
N LEU A 73 16.72 7.76 -21.33
CA LEU A 73 15.45 8.26 -20.79
C LEU A 73 15.59 8.40 -19.26
N TYR A 74 15.63 9.64 -18.78
CA TYR A 74 15.60 9.99 -17.36
C TYR A 74 14.43 10.94 -17.10
N PRO A 75 13.21 10.42 -17.01
CA PRO A 75 12.01 11.24 -16.90
C PRO A 75 11.80 11.73 -15.47
N MET A 76 10.99 12.78 -15.34
CA MET A 76 10.45 13.28 -14.08
C MET A 76 8.94 13.45 -14.20
N GLY A 77 8.27 13.49 -13.07
CA GLY A 77 6.82 13.69 -13.00
C GLY A 77 6.36 13.99 -11.59
N TRP A 78 5.03 14.00 -11.43
CA TRP A 78 4.37 14.41 -10.19
C TRP A 78 3.29 13.39 -9.84
N ASP A 79 3.45 12.75 -8.68
CA ASP A 79 2.38 11.96 -8.07
C ASP A 79 1.44 12.93 -7.34
N ALA A 80 0.50 13.49 -8.10
CA ALA A 80 -0.18 14.72 -7.69
C ALA A 80 -1.55 14.48 -7.04
N PHE A 81 -2.11 13.27 -7.09
CA PHE A 81 -3.28 12.92 -6.29
C PHE A 81 -2.89 12.70 -4.83
N GLY A 82 -3.74 13.12 -3.89
CA GLY A 82 -3.52 12.77 -2.49
C GLY A 82 -4.19 13.70 -1.49
N LEU A 83 -4.51 13.14 -0.33
CA LEU A 83 -5.16 13.81 0.80
C LEU A 83 -4.39 15.02 1.35
N PRO A 84 -3.05 15.06 1.42
CA PRO A 84 -2.35 16.22 1.94
C PRO A 84 -2.66 17.50 1.17
N THR A 85 -2.68 17.44 -0.16
CA THR A 85 -3.04 18.58 -1.01
C THR A 85 -4.52 18.95 -0.84
N GLU A 86 -5.43 17.98 -0.80
CA GLU A 86 -6.85 18.20 -0.60
C GLU A 86 -7.15 18.83 0.77
N ASN A 87 -6.55 18.32 1.84
CA ASN A 87 -6.71 18.87 3.19
C ASN A 87 -6.16 20.31 3.29
N PHE A 88 -5.02 20.58 2.65
CA PHE A 88 -4.48 21.94 2.56
C PHE A 88 -5.44 22.87 1.79
N ALA A 89 -5.98 22.41 0.69
CA ALA A 89 -6.93 23.14 -0.14
C ALA A 89 -8.22 23.48 0.63
N ILE A 90 -8.79 22.51 1.35
CA ILE A 90 -9.97 22.70 2.19
C ILE A 90 -9.68 23.74 3.30
N LYS A 91 -8.56 23.58 4.01
CA LYS A 91 -8.17 24.47 5.11
C LYS A 91 -7.98 25.92 4.67
N ASN A 92 -7.49 26.14 3.46
CA ASN A 92 -7.17 27.47 2.93
C ASN A 92 -8.24 27.99 1.96
N HIS A 93 -9.34 27.25 1.74
CA HIS A 93 -10.40 27.61 0.79
C HIS A 93 -9.89 27.88 -0.64
N ILE A 94 -8.94 27.05 -1.09
CA ILE A 94 -8.32 27.11 -2.43
C ILE A 94 -8.66 25.81 -3.17
N HIS A 95 -8.91 25.90 -4.48
CA HIS A 95 -9.14 24.70 -5.27
C HIS A 95 -7.89 23.81 -5.32
N PRO A 96 -7.98 22.46 -5.13
CA PRO A 96 -6.82 21.56 -5.11
C PRO A 96 -5.95 21.66 -6.36
N GLU A 97 -6.53 21.86 -7.53
CA GLU A 97 -5.80 22.04 -8.79
C GLU A 97 -4.82 23.21 -8.74
N ILE A 98 -5.24 24.34 -8.14
CA ILE A 98 -4.39 25.54 -8.02
C ILE A 98 -3.21 25.23 -7.09
N VAL A 99 -3.47 24.56 -5.97
CA VAL A 99 -2.42 24.16 -5.02
C VAL A 99 -1.43 23.23 -5.72
N THR A 100 -1.92 22.24 -6.43
CA THR A 100 -1.07 21.28 -7.16
C THR A 100 -0.22 21.98 -8.21
N LYS A 101 -0.78 22.85 -9.04
CA LYS A 101 -0.03 23.61 -10.05
C LYS A 101 1.09 24.47 -9.44
N ASN A 102 0.80 25.15 -8.34
CA ASN A 102 1.79 25.99 -7.65
C ASN A 102 2.93 25.13 -7.05
N ASN A 103 2.59 24.03 -6.42
CA ASN A 103 3.57 23.12 -5.84
C ASN A 103 4.45 22.49 -6.92
N VAL A 104 3.86 21.99 -8.00
CA VAL A 104 4.59 21.43 -9.16
C VAL A 104 5.56 22.45 -9.73
N ALA A 105 5.13 23.69 -9.95
CA ALA A 105 5.99 24.75 -10.45
C ALA A 105 7.18 25.01 -9.50
N ARG A 106 6.94 25.01 -8.20
CA ARG A 106 7.97 25.19 -7.18
C ARG A 106 8.97 24.04 -7.16
N PHE A 107 8.48 22.80 -7.14
CA PHE A 107 9.33 21.60 -7.18
C PHE A 107 10.18 21.55 -8.46
N LYS A 108 9.59 21.84 -9.61
CA LYS A 108 10.30 21.88 -10.90
C LYS A 108 11.41 22.92 -10.91
N GLN A 109 11.14 24.13 -10.38
CA GLN A 109 12.15 25.15 -10.23
C GLN A 109 13.33 24.69 -9.37
N GLN A 110 13.05 24.05 -8.23
CA GLN A 110 14.09 23.53 -7.34
C GLN A 110 14.90 22.40 -7.99
N LEU A 111 14.28 21.46 -8.70
CA LEU A 111 14.95 20.39 -9.41
C LEU A 111 15.85 20.92 -10.53
N LYS A 112 15.38 21.93 -11.27
CA LYS A 112 16.18 22.60 -12.29
C LYS A 112 17.38 23.32 -11.69
N SER A 113 17.22 23.98 -10.54
CA SER A 113 18.33 24.68 -9.86
C SER A 113 19.43 23.74 -9.37
N LEU A 114 19.11 22.45 -9.12
CA LEU A 114 20.09 21.41 -8.82
C LEU A 114 20.88 20.95 -10.07
N GLY A 115 20.46 21.36 -11.25
CA GLY A 115 21.12 21.01 -12.50
C GLY A 115 21.00 19.53 -12.89
N ILE A 116 20.01 18.82 -12.39
CA ILE A 116 19.79 17.40 -12.70
C ILE A 116 19.32 17.24 -14.15
N SER A 117 19.85 16.23 -14.83
CA SER A 117 19.66 16.02 -16.27
C SER A 117 18.37 15.26 -16.60
N PHE A 118 17.23 15.69 -16.04
CA PHE A 118 15.93 15.12 -16.37
C PHE A 118 15.49 15.46 -17.81
N ASP A 119 14.78 14.52 -18.41
CA ASP A 119 14.06 14.73 -19.66
C ASP A 119 12.70 15.41 -19.39
N TRP A 120 12.70 16.74 -19.44
CA TRP A 120 11.50 17.54 -19.18
C TRP A 120 10.47 17.48 -20.31
N ASP A 121 10.86 17.02 -21.52
CA ASP A 121 9.92 16.83 -22.62
C ASP A 121 8.99 15.63 -22.39
N ARG A 122 9.37 14.75 -21.48
CA ARG A 122 8.59 13.59 -21.04
C ARG A 122 8.10 13.71 -19.60
N GLU A 123 7.92 14.93 -19.15
CA GLU A 123 7.29 15.22 -17.86
C GLU A 123 5.86 14.69 -17.83
N ILE A 124 5.49 14.06 -16.71
CA ILE A 124 4.13 13.55 -16.50
C ILE A 124 3.52 14.13 -15.23
N ASN A 125 2.19 14.24 -15.21
CA ASN A 125 1.43 14.57 -14.02
C ASN A 125 0.26 13.60 -13.90
N THR A 126 0.17 12.88 -12.79
CA THR A 126 -0.86 11.86 -12.59
C THR A 126 -2.29 12.43 -12.56
N THR A 127 -2.45 13.75 -12.32
CA THR A 127 -3.75 14.44 -12.36
C THR A 127 -4.14 14.92 -13.75
N ASP A 128 -3.28 14.81 -14.75
CA ASP A 128 -3.65 15.15 -16.11
C ASP A 128 -4.62 14.11 -16.70
N PRO A 129 -5.72 14.55 -17.35
CA PRO A 129 -6.66 13.63 -17.99
C PRO A 129 -6.00 12.69 -19.00
N ASP A 130 -4.99 13.16 -19.70
CA ASP A 130 -4.23 12.37 -20.68
C ASP A 130 -3.38 11.28 -20.03
N TYR A 131 -3.02 11.42 -18.74
CA TYR A 131 -2.36 10.41 -17.97
C TYR A 131 -3.37 9.44 -17.34
N TYR A 132 -4.31 9.91 -16.50
CA TYR A 132 -5.18 9.01 -15.74
C TYR A 132 -6.22 8.26 -16.59
N LYS A 133 -6.49 8.68 -17.83
CA LYS A 133 -7.29 7.88 -18.75
C LYS A 133 -6.76 6.46 -18.92
N TRP A 134 -5.44 6.26 -18.83
CA TRP A 134 -4.82 4.94 -18.89
C TRP A 134 -5.05 4.12 -17.65
N THR A 135 -5.05 4.75 -16.46
CA THR A 135 -5.45 4.10 -15.21
C THR A 135 -6.91 3.63 -15.29
N GLN A 136 -7.80 4.48 -15.80
CA GLN A 136 -9.20 4.12 -16.04
C GLN A 136 -9.34 2.97 -17.05
N TRP A 137 -8.55 3.01 -18.13
CA TRP A 137 -8.54 1.94 -19.12
C TRP A 137 -8.07 0.61 -18.52
N ILE A 138 -7.01 0.60 -17.72
CA ILE A 138 -6.53 -0.60 -17.00
C ILE A 138 -7.62 -1.15 -16.10
N PHE A 139 -8.29 -0.29 -15.31
CA PHE A 139 -9.41 -0.70 -14.48
C PHE A 139 -10.51 -1.39 -15.29
N LEU A 140 -10.88 -0.82 -16.44
CA LEU A 140 -11.88 -1.41 -17.33
C LEU A 140 -11.45 -2.76 -17.90
N GLN A 141 -10.14 -2.96 -18.18
CA GLN A 141 -9.63 -4.28 -18.58
C GLN A 141 -9.74 -5.30 -17.44
N LEU A 142 -9.43 -4.91 -16.21
CA LEU A 142 -9.59 -5.77 -15.03
C LEU A 142 -11.06 -6.12 -14.80
N TYR A 143 -11.95 -5.14 -14.94
CA TYR A 143 -13.40 -5.36 -14.82
C TYR A 143 -13.92 -6.33 -15.88
N LYS A 144 -13.57 -6.14 -17.16
CA LYS A 144 -13.95 -7.03 -18.27
C LYS A 144 -13.45 -8.47 -18.07
N LYS A 145 -12.34 -8.65 -17.38
CA LYS A 145 -11.78 -9.97 -17.04
C LYS A 145 -12.36 -10.57 -15.74
N GLY A 146 -13.31 -9.90 -15.08
CA GLY A 146 -13.89 -10.34 -13.82
C GLY A 146 -12.93 -10.23 -12.63
N LEU A 147 -11.84 -9.48 -12.79
CA LEU A 147 -10.82 -9.26 -11.76
C LEU A 147 -11.13 -8.05 -10.87
N ALA A 148 -11.99 -7.14 -11.31
CA ALA A 148 -12.50 -6.04 -10.50
C ALA A 148 -13.99 -6.29 -10.18
N TYR A 149 -14.36 -6.14 -8.92
CA TYR A 149 -15.73 -6.38 -8.43
C TYR A 149 -16.06 -5.47 -7.25
N LYS A 150 -17.35 -5.28 -6.97
CA LYS A 150 -17.80 -4.56 -5.77
C LYS A 150 -18.14 -5.53 -4.66
N LYS A 151 -17.76 -5.16 -3.43
CA LYS A 151 -18.11 -5.89 -2.21
C LYS A 151 -18.32 -4.92 -1.06
N GLU A 152 -19.31 -5.21 -0.23
CA GLU A 152 -19.44 -4.54 1.07
C GLU A 152 -18.42 -5.12 2.03
N MET A 153 -17.67 -4.23 2.68
CA MET A 153 -16.67 -4.60 3.67
C MET A 153 -16.52 -3.53 4.74
N SER A 154 -16.06 -3.95 5.89
CA SER A 154 -15.68 -3.03 6.96
C SER A 154 -14.37 -2.33 6.59
N VAL A 155 -14.39 -1.01 6.69
CA VAL A 155 -13.23 -0.15 6.40
C VAL A 155 -12.95 0.77 7.59
N ASN A 156 -11.71 1.15 7.76
CA ASN A 156 -11.32 2.19 8.72
C ASN A 156 -11.80 3.56 8.20
N TRP A 157 -12.65 4.21 8.96
CA TRP A 157 -13.24 5.49 8.58
C TRP A 157 -12.78 6.58 9.54
N CYS A 158 -12.07 7.59 9.03
CA CYS A 158 -11.76 8.78 9.81
C CYS A 158 -12.98 9.69 9.88
N THR A 159 -13.45 9.98 11.10
CA THR A 159 -14.64 10.82 11.31
C THR A 159 -14.39 12.29 11.02
N SER A 160 -13.13 12.74 11.09
CA SER A 160 -12.72 14.13 10.83
C SER A 160 -12.41 14.38 9.35
N CYS A 161 -11.53 13.58 8.76
CA CYS A 161 -11.19 13.68 7.32
C CYS A 161 -12.30 13.16 6.40
N LYS A 162 -13.25 12.36 6.92
CA LYS A 162 -14.35 11.73 6.17
C LYS A 162 -13.87 10.86 5.01
N VAL A 163 -12.78 10.12 5.23
CA VAL A 163 -12.15 9.24 4.25
C VAL A 163 -11.93 7.83 4.81
N VAL A 164 -11.77 6.88 3.90
CA VAL A 164 -11.31 5.53 4.22
C VAL A 164 -9.80 5.56 4.38
N LEU A 165 -9.30 4.89 5.41
CA LEU A 165 -7.88 4.77 5.73
C LEU A 165 -7.39 3.35 5.53
N ALA A 166 -6.16 3.20 5.06
CA ALA A 166 -5.44 1.95 5.14
C ALA A 166 -5.11 1.60 6.62
N ASN A 167 -4.77 0.34 6.89
CA ASN A 167 -4.47 -0.08 8.27
C ASN A 167 -3.25 0.66 8.84
N GLU A 168 -2.27 0.96 7.99
CA GLU A 168 -1.04 1.67 8.34
C GLU A 168 -1.27 3.15 8.69
N GLU A 169 -2.40 3.72 8.26
CA GLU A 169 -2.79 5.11 8.53
C GLU A 169 -3.58 5.27 9.84
N VAL A 170 -3.79 4.17 10.56
CA VAL A 170 -4.48 4.16 11.86
C VAL A 170 -3.48 3.82 12.96
N VAL A 171 -3.19 4.79 13.82
CA VAL A 171 -2.25 4.64 14.93
C VAL A 171 -3.00 4.86 16.25
N ASN A 172 -3.03 3.86 17.12
CA ASN A 172 -3.74 3.91 18.42
C ASN A 172 -5.23 4.32 18.29
N GLY A 173 -5.91 3.85 17.23
CA GLY A 173 -7.33 4.13 17.00
C GLY A 173 -7.63 5.53 16.45
N VAL A 174 -6.60 6.32 16.12
CA VAL A 174 -6.74 7.64 15.52
C VAL A 174 -6.07 7.74 14.16
N CYS A 175 -6.54 8.66 13.35
CA CYS A 175 -5.96 8.95 12.05
C CYS A 175 -4.57 9.56 12.21
N GLU A 176 -3.55 8.95 11.63
CA GLU A 176 -2.16 9.43 11.68
C GLU A 176 -2.02 10.89 11.22
N ARG A 177 -2.86 11.31 10.27
CA ARG A 177 -2.76 12.63 9.61
C ARG A 177 -3.42 13.76 10.40
N CYS A 178 -4.59 13.51 11.00
CA CYS A 178 -5.38 14.57 11.62
C CYS A 178 -5.67 14.35 13.11
N GLY A 179 -5.28 13.21 13.68
CA GLY A 179 -5.57 12.83 15.07
C GLY A 179 -7.05 12.54 15.35
N GLY A 180 -7.90 12.57 14.32
CA GLY A 180 -9.35 12.29 14.47
C GLY A 180 -9.63 10.83 14.75
N GLN A 181 -10.71 10.56 15.48
CA GLN A 181 -11.14 9.20 15.81
C GLN A 181 -11.45 8.38 14.55
N VAL A 182 -10.97 7.15 14.53
CA VAL A 182 -11.26 6.18 13.47
C VAL A 182 -12.28 5.18 13.98
N VAL A 183 -13.27 4.89 13.15
CA VAL A 183 -14.32 3.90 13.41
C VAL A 183 -14.41 2.93 12.25
N HIS A 184 -14.85 1.70 12.54
CA HIS A 184 -15.19 0.75 11.48
C HIS A 184 -16.55 1.08 10.86
N LYS A 185 -16.58 1.17 9.53
CA LYS A 185 -17.80 1.47 8.77
C LYS A 185 -17.92 0.52 7.59
N VAL A 186 -19.08 -0.10 7.44
CA VAL A 186 -19.37 -0.92 6.26
C VAL A 186 -19.61 -0.01 5.05
N LYS A 187 -18.86 -0.25 3.98
CA LYS A 187 -18.99 0.48 2.71
C LYS A 187 -18.84 -0.47 1.53
N SER A 188 -19.55 -0.17 0.47
CA SER A 188 -19.32 -0.82 -0.83
C SER A 188 -18.04 -0.30 -1.45
N GLN A 189 -17.09 -1.21 -1.68
CA GLN A 189 -15.75 -0.89 -2.20
C GLN A 189 -15.48 -1.66 -3.50
N TRP A 190 -14.73 -1.05 -4.40
CA TRP A 190 -14.12 -1.77 -5.50
C TRP A 190 -12.95 -2.61 -4.98
N MET A 191 -12.94 -3.87 -5.37
CA MET A 191 -11.92 -4.85 -5.02
C MET A 191 -11.26 -5.40 -6.27
N LEU A 192 -9.98 -5.71 -6.18
CA LEU A 192 -9.24 -6.44 -7.21
C LEU A 192 -8.91 -7.84 -6.69
N LYS A 193 -9.12 -8.86 -7.51
CA LYS A 193 -8.79 -10.27 -7.19
C LYS A 193 -7.28 -10.51 -7.34
N ILE A 194 -6.47 -9.84 -6.54
CA ILE A 194 -4.99 -9.94 -6.64
C ILE A 194 -4.48 -11.35 -6.34
N THR A 195 -5.19 -12.13 -5.52
CA THR A 195 -4.82 -13.50 -5.15
C THR A 195 -4.90 -14.50 -6.31
N GLU A 196 -5.65 -14.18 -7.39
CA GLU A 196 -5.68 -14.99 -8.61
C GLU A 196 -4.29 -15.10 -9.28
N TYR A 197 -3.40 -14.16 -9.00
CA TYR A 197 -2.05 -14.14 -9.54
C TYR A 197 -0.98 -14.62 -8.54
N ALA A 198 -1.36 -14.99 -7.32
CA ALA A 198 -0.40 -15.35 -6.26
C ALA A 198 0.53 -16.47 -6.69
N GLN A 199 -0.02 -17.59 -7.20
CA GLN A 199 0.78 -18.72 -7.67
C GLN A 199 1.67 -18.34 -8.85
N LYS A 200 1.11 -17.62 -9.84
CA LYS A 200 1.87 -17.20 -11.01
C LYS A 200 3.04 -16.29 -10.64
N LEU A 201 2.83 -15.37 -9.70
CA LEU A 201 3.90 -14.50 -9.19
C LEU A 201 5.02 -15.30 -8.55
N LEU A 202 4.70 -16.35 -7.76
CA LEU A 202 5.71 -17.24 -7.19
C LEU A 202 6.51 -17.98 -8.27
N ASP A 203 5.82 -18.56 -9.24
CA ASP A 203 6.43 -19.35 -10.31
C ASP A 203 7.31 -18.48 -11.24
N ASP A 204 6.96 -17.20 -11.41
CA ASP A 204 7.66 -16.28 -12.29
C ASP A 204 8.85 -15.57 -11.60
N LEU A 205 9.04 -15.72 -10.28
CA LEU A 205 10.19 -15.12 -9.57
C LEU A 205 11.54 -15.62 -10.08
N ASP A 206 11.60 -16.84 -10.57
CA ASP A 206 12.84 -17.42 -11.10
C ASP A 206 13.17 -16.92 -12.52
N LYS A 207 12.21 -16.30 -13.20
CA LYS A 207 12.36 -15.71 -14.55
C LYS A 207 12.85 -14.27 -14.54
N VAL A 208 12.90 -13.62 -13.38
CA VAL A 208 13.30 -12.22 -13.24
C VAL A 208 14.67 -12.09 -12.61
N ASP A 209 15.47 -11.13 -13.09
CA ASP A 209 16.79 -10.83 -12.56
C ASP A 209 16.69 -9.88 -11.34
N TYR A 210 16.06 -10.38 -10.28
CA TYR A 210 15.97 -9.70 -9.00
C TYR A 210 17.03 -10.22 -8.04
N ILE A 211 17.52 -9.33 -7.17
CA ILE A 211 18.38 -9.74 -6.05
C ILE A 211 17.63 -10.70 -5.13
N GLU A 212 18.34 -11.69 -4.57
CA GLU A 212 17.72 -12.79 -3.80
C GLU A 212 16.90 -12.28 -2.59
N ARG A 213 17.35 -11.22 -1.95
CA ARG A 213 16.59 -10.58 -0.86
C ARG A 213 15.17 -10.18 -1.28
N VAL A 214 15.00 -9.64 -2.49
CA VAL A 214 13.68 -9.23 -3.02
C VAL A 214 12.83 -10.46 -3.33
N LYS A 215 13.42 -11.49 -3.97
CA LYS A 215 12.70 -12.74 -4.24
C LYS A 215 12.20 -13.40 -2.96
N THR A 216 13.06 -13.49 -1.95
CA THR A 216 12.69 -14.04 -0.63
C THR A 216 11.58 -13.25 0.03
N SER A 217 11.65 -11.91 -0.01
CA SER A 217 10.60 -11.06 0.55
C SER A 217 9.25 -11.27 -0.14
N GLN A 218 9.23 -11.43 -1.46
CA GLN A 218 8.00 -11.68 -2.22
C GLN A 218 7.44 -13.08 -1.96
N ARG A 219 8.28 -14.12 -1.89
CA ARG A 219 7.86 -15.48 -1.51
C ARG A 219 7.20 -15.49 -0.13
N ASN A 220 7.83 -14.84 0.83
CA ASN A 220 7.31 -14.76 2.21
C ASN A 220 6.02 -13.94 2.29
N TRP A 221 5.89 -12.87 1.51
CA TRP A 221 4.69 -12.05 1.45
C TRP A 221 3.49 -12.83 0.90
N ILE A 222 3.67 -13.58 -0.18
CA ILE A 222 2.63 -14.43 -0.75
C ILE A 222 2.29 -15.57 0.21
N GLY A 223 3.29 -16.16 0.86
CA GLY A 223 3.12 -17.08 1.97
C GLY A 223 2.33 -18.34 1.62
N ARG A 224 2.60 -18.96 0.47
CA ARG A 224 1.92 -20.20 0.10
C ARG A 224 2.10 -21.26 1.20
N SER A 225 1.00 -21.79 1.69
CA SER A 225 0.98 -22.89 2.63
C SER A 225 0.10 -24.04 2.12
N THR A 226 0.39 -25.24 2.58
CA THR A 226 -0.42 -26.43 2.31
C THR A 226 -0.85 -27.04 3.64
N GLY A 227 -2.11 -27.41 3.75
CA GLY A 227 -2.66 -27.95 4.98
C GLY A 227 -3.97 -28.69 4.74
N ALA A 228 -4.66 -28.98 5.81
CA ALA A 228 -5.95 -29.66 5.79
C ALA A 228 -7.04 -28.78 6.44
N GLU A 229 -8.24 -28.86 5.90
CA GLU A 229 -9.44 -28.36 6.55
C GLU A 229 -10.02 -29.48 7.42
N VAL A 230 -10.38 -29.16 8.64
CA VAL A 230 -10.90 -30.12 9.62
C VAL A 230 -12.13 -29.51 10.27
N GLU A 231 -13.20 -30.33 10.36
CA GLU A 231 -14.46 -29.96 10.99
C GLU A 231 -14.48 -30.46 12.44
N PHE A 232 -14.92 -29.58 13.34
CA PHE A 232 -15.14 -29.85 14.74
C PHE A 232 -16.62 -29.66 15.06
N ASP A 233 -17.30 -30.68 15.53
CA ASP A 233 -18.61 -30.52 16.11
C ASP A 233 -18.52 -29.73 17.43
N THR A 234 -19.53 -28.97 17.77
CA THR A 234 -19.62 -28.25 19.06
C THR A 234 -20.64 -28.90 19.96
N THR A 235 -20.50 -28.67 21.27
CA THR A 235 -21.52 -29.10 22.24
C THR A 235 -22.85 -28.34 22.13
N ALA A 236 -22.89 -27.26 21.36
CA ALA A 236 -24.09 -26.50 21.01
C ALA A 236 -24.82 -27.06 19.78
N GLY A 237 -24.24 -28.03 19.08
CA GLY A 237 -24.83 -28.64 17.87
C GLY A 237 -24.42 -27.98 16.55
N ASP A 238 -23.52 -27.03 16.60
CA ASP A 238 -22.95 -26.36 15.43
C ASP A 238 -21.64 -27.06 15.00
N GLN A 239 -21.18 -26.71 13.80
CA GLN A 239 -19.86 -27.14 13.28
C GLN A 239 -18.91 -25.96 13.06
N LEU A 240 -17.65 -26.14 13.44
CA LEU A 240 -16.58 -25.20 13.21
C LEU A 240 -15.55 -25.81 12.28
N GLN A 241 -15.27 -25.15 11.16
CA GLN A 241 -14.23 -25.53 10.23
C GLN A 241 -12.93 -24.79 10.58
N ILE A 242 -11.83 -25.52 10.70
CA ILE A 242 -10.50 -24.97 10.88
C ILE A 242 -9.60 -25.36 9.72
N TYR A 243 -8.59 -24.53 9.46
CA TYR A 243 -7.48 -24.87 8.59
C TYR A 243 -6.20 -25.05 9.41
N THR A 244 -5.47 -26.13 9.17
CA THR A 244 -4.17 -26.38 9.84
C THR A 244 -3.11 -26.86 8.86
N THR A 245 -1.89 -26.35 8.98
CA THR A 245 -0.71 -26.86 8.28
C THR A 245 -0.08 -28.07 8.99
N ARG A 246 -0.56 -28.40 10.19
CA ARG A 246 -0.04 -29.48 11.04
C ARG A 246 -1.19 -30.36 11.58
N PRO A 247 -1.87 -31.12 10.68
CA PRO A 247 -2.95 -32.00 11.11
C PRO A 247 -2.48 -33.10 12.07
N ASP A 248 -1.22 -33.47 12.01
CA ASP A 248 -0.54 -34.40 12.92
C ASP A 248 -0.56 -33.94 14.40
N THR A 249 -0.70 -32.66 14.68
CA THR A 249 -0.74 -32.11 16.06
C THR A 249 -2.14 -32.02 16.66
N LEU A 250 -3.17 -32.36 15.93
CA LEU A 250 -4.57 -32.27 16.41
C LEU A 250 -4.84 -33.11 17.66
N TYR A 251 -4.14 -34.22 17.86
CA TYR A 251 -4.21 -35.02 19.09
C TYR A 251 -3.91 -34.23 20.36
N GLY A 252 -3.06 -33.21 20.25
CA GLY A 252 -2.66 -32.35 21.35
C GLY A 252 -3.43 -31.03 21.46
N ALA A 253 -4.52 -30.87 20.72
CA ALA A 253 -5.35 -29.66 20.81
C ALA A 253 -6.00 -29.56 22.20
N THR A 254 -5.77 -28.45 22.90
CA THR A 254 -6.26 -28.23 24.27
C THR A 254 -7.31 -27.13 24.37
N PHE A 255 -7.43 -26.28 23.35
CA PHE A 255 -8.44 -25.23 23.24
C PHE A 255 -8.65 -24.86 21.77
N MET A 256 -9.76 -24.20 21.50
CA MET A 256 -10.09 -23.57 20.21
C MET A 256 -10.32 -22.08 20.42
N VAL A 257 -9.92 -21.26 19.44
CA VAL A 257 -10.08 -19.81 19.48
C VAL A 257 -10.90 -19.34 18.29
N LEU A 258 -11.86 -18.48 18.54
CA LEU A 258 -12.58 -17.74 17.52
C LEU A 258 -12.14 -16.27 17.53
N ALA A 259 -12.04 -15.68 16.35
CA ALA A 259 -11.93 -14.23 16.29
C ALA A 259 -13.21 -13.57 16.85
N PRO A 260 -13.10 -12.43 17.54
CA PRO A 260 -14.29 -11.72 18.05
C PRO A 260 -15.31 -11.36 16.95
N GLU A 261 -14.86 -11.21 15.71
CA GLU A 261 -15.69 -10.91 14.54
C GLU A 261 -16.33 -12.13 13.90
N HIS A 262 -16.02 -13.34 14.36
CA HIS A 262 -16.59 -14.57 13.81
C HIS A 262 -18.10 -14.60 14.03
N ALA A 263 -18.84 -14.99 12.98
CA ALA A 263 -20.32 -14.99 13.02
C ALA A 263 -20.89 -15.82 14.19
N MET A 264 -20.20 -16.89 14.56
CA MET A 264 -20.60 -17.79 15.63
C MET A 264 -20.12 -17.36 17.02
N ALA A 265 -19.32 -16.33 17.18
CA ALA A 265 -18.78 -15.92 18.49
C ALA A 265 -19.91 -15.61 19.50
N LYS A 266 -21.01 -14.97 19.05
CA LYS A 266 -22.17 -14.69 19.89
C LYS A 266 -23.09 -15.91 20.10
N SER A 267 -23.28 -16.74 19.07
CA SER A 267 -24.21 -17.87 19.15
C SER A 267 -23.66 -19.00 20.04
N LEU A 268 -22.37 -19.14 20.13
CA LEU A 268 -21.68 -20.12 20.98
C LEU A 268 -21.56 -19.68 22.45
N ALA A 269 -21.89 -18.42 22.77
CA ALA A 269 -21.92 -17.95 24.15
C ALA A 269 -23.14 -18.52 24.88
N THR A 270 -22.91 -19.16 26.04
CA THR A 270 -23.99 -19.58 26.93
C THR A 270 -24.63 -18.38 27.65
N ASP A 271 -25.78 -18.53 28.25
CA ASP A 271 -26.43 -17.44 28.98
C ASP A 271 -25.55 -16.86 30.08
N GLU A 272 -24.71 -17.69 30.71
CA GLU A 272 -23.76 -17.29 31.77
C GLU A 272 -22.57 -16.47 31.25
N THR A 273 -22.15 -16.70 30.02
CA THR A 273 -20.99 -16.07 29.44
C THR A 273 -21.29 -14.95 28.43
N ARG A 274 -22.55 -14.81 28.04
CA ARG A 274 -23.00 -13.91 26.97
C ARG A 274 -22.55 -12.45 27.19
N GLU A 275 -22.76 -11.92 28.38
CA GLU A 275 -22.40 -10.54 28.69
C GLU A 275 -20.89 -10.30 28.56
N ALA A 276 -20.08 -11.22 29.05
CA ALA A 276 -18.63 -11.13 28.97
C ALA A 276 -18.12 -11.25 27.53
N VAL A 277 -18.71 -12.15 26.72
CA VAL A 277 -18.37 -12.34 25.31
C VAL A 277 -18.76 -11.10 24.50
N GLU A 278 -19.97 -10.57 24.69
CA GLU A 278 -20.41 -9.37 23.96
C GLU A 278 -19.58 -8.15 24.32
N LYS A 279 -19.22 -7.99 25.58
CA LYS A 279 -18.29 -6.92 26.00
C LYS A 279 -16.94 -7.08 25.33
N TYR A 280 -16.37 -8.29 25.30
CA TYR A 280 -15.06 -8.54 24.68
C TYR A 280 -15.09 -8.27 23.17
N ILE A 281 -16.17 -8.66 22.47
CA ILE A 281 -16.39 -8.35 21.06
C ILE A 281 -16.39 -6.83 20.84
N PHE A 282 -17.12 -6.09 21.68
CA PHE A 282 -17.18 -4.63 21.59
C PHE A 282 -15.79 -3.99 21.83
N ASP A 283 -15.13 -4.35 22.93
CA ASP A 283 -13.82 -3.80 23.27
C ASP A 283 -12.78 -4.11 22.17
N SER A 284 -12.82 -5.31 21.59
CA SER A 284 -11.96 -5.71 20.48
C SER A 284 -12.24 -4.93 19.20
N SER A 285 -13.48 -4.57 18.95
CA SER A 285 -13.87 -3.79 17.75
C SER A 285 -13.32 -2.35 17.75
N MET A 286 -12.95 -1.86 18.93
CA MET A 286 -12.35 -0.52 19.09
C MET A 286 -10.84 -0.52 18.88
N ARG A 287 -10.20 -1.68 18.73
CA ARG A 287 -8.74 -1.83 18.52
C ARG A 287 -8.42 -2.05 17.06
N SER A 288 -7.33 -1.44 16.58
CA SER A 288 -6.85 -1.68 15.22
C SER A 288 -6.33 -3.12 15.05
N ASN A 289 -6.41 -3.65 13.83
CA ASN A 289 -5.83 -4.96 13.52
C ASN A 289 -4.31 -5.00 13.74
N VAL A 290 -3.62 -3.89 13.50
CA VAL A 290 -2.17 -3.77 13.71
C VAL A 290 -1.84 -3.86 15.20
N ASP A 291 -2.56 -3.13 16.06
CA ASP A 291 -2.37 -3.18 17.52
C ASP A 291 -2.62 -4.60 18.05
N ARG A 292 -3.67 -5.26 17.58
CA ARG A 292 -4.00 -6.65 17.97
C ARG A 292 -2.92 -7.66 17.56
N LEU A 293 -2.27 -7.45 16.39
CA LEU A 293 -1.18 -8.31 15.93
C LEU A 293 0.14 -8.06 16.68
N GLN A 294 0.39 -6.82 17.08
CA GLN A 294 1.63 -6.43 17.78
C GLN A 294 1.57 -6.69 19.30
N ASP A 295 0.37 -6.81 19.85
CA ASP A 295 0.18 -7.05 21.27
C ASP A 295 0.74 -8.42 21.67
N LYS A 296 1.66 -8.41 22.62
CA LYS A 296 2.31 -9.63 23.13
C LYS A 296 1.43 -10.37 24.14
N GLU A 297 0.53 -9.64 24.80
CA GLU A 297 -0.39 -10.21 25.78
C GLU A 297 -1.62 -10.77 25.04
N LYS A 298 -1.83 -12.08 25.15
CA LYS A 298 -2.98 -12.75 24.56
C LYS A 298 -4.14 -12.72 25.55
N THR A 299 -5.25 -12.13 25.13
CA THR A 299 -6.48 -12.05 25.91
C THR A 299 -7.57 -12.86 25.24
N GLY A 300 -8.58 -13.29 25.99
CA GLY A 300 -9.71 -14.04 25.48
C GLY A 300 -10.79 -14.19 26.57
N VAL A 301 -11.99 -14.58 26.16
CA VAL A 301 -13.12 -14.88 27.04
C VAL A 301 -13.68 -16.24 26.62
N PHE A 302 -13.91 -17.10 27.60
CA PHE A 302 -14.52 -18.42 27.37
C PHE A 302 -15.98 -18.27 26.94
N THR A 303 -16.37 -18.94 25.86
CA THR A 303 -17.74 -18.87 25.33
C THR A 303 -18.76 -19.68 26.15
N GLY A 304 -18.31 -20.61 27.02
CA GLY A 304 -19.16 -21.58 27.70
C GLY A 304 -19.37 -22.87 26.91
N THR A 305 -19.00 -22.92 25.66
CA THR A 305 -19.18 -24.04 24.73
C THR A 305 -17.83 -24.72 24.43
N TYR A 306 -17.92 -26.02 24.10
CA TYR A 306 -16.73 -26.84 23.77
C TYR A 306 -16.85 -27.36 22.33
N ALA A 307 -15.69 -27.44 21.67
CA ALA A 307 -15.54 -28.19 20.42
C ALA A 307 -15.13 -29.64 20.74
N ILE A 308 -15.56 -30.58 19.89
CA ILE A 308 -15.22 -32.00 20.02
C ILE A 308 -14.11 -32.30 19.01
N ASN A 309 -12.96 -32.71 19.52
CA ASN A 309 -11.82 -33.07 18.68
C ASN A 309 -12.16 -34.33 17.86
N PRO A 310 -12.21 -34.25 16.51
CA PRO A 310 -12.64 -35.37 15.67
C PRO A 310 -11.70 -36.56 15.71
N ILE A 311 -10.46 -36.39 16.18
CA ILE A 311 -9.45 -37.46 16.21
C ILE A 311 -9.57 -38.32 17.46
N ASN A 312 -9.85 -37.73 18.62
CA ASN A 312 -9.83 -38.45 19.90
C ASN A 312 -11.10 -38.26 20.76
N GLY A 313 -12.07 -37.49 20.28
CA GLY A 313 -13.32 -37.23 20.98
C GLY A 313 -13.24 -36.32 22.20
N ALA A 314 -12.04 -35.75 22.46
CA ALA A 314 -11.85 -34.86 23.60
C ALA A 314 -12.61 -33.52 23.42
N LYS A 315 -13.25 -33.05 24.51
CA LYS A 315 -13.84 -31.72 24.54
C LYS A 315 -12.79 -30.67 24.80
N VAL A 316 -12.66 -29.69 23.89
CA VAL A 316 -11.74 -28.55 24.01
C VAL A 316 -12.54 -27.26 24.16
N PRO A 317 -12.23 -26.38 25.11
CA PRO A 317 -12.98 -25.14 25.33
C PRO A 317 -12.80 -24.18 24.14
N ILE A 318 -13.88 -23.45 23.81
CA ILE A 318 -13.88 -22.42 22.75
C ILE A 318 -13.75 -21.03 23.42
N TRP A 319 -12.72 -20.32 23.03
CA TRP A 319 -12.41 -18.97 23.52
C TRP A 319 -12.58 -17.93 22.43
#